data_0b36eb166be84493e92f225a0d6e75de
#
_entry.id   0b36eb166be84493e92f225a0d6e75de
#
_cell.length_a   1.000
_cell.length_b   1.000
_cell.length_c   1.000
_cell.angle_alpha   90.00
_cell.angle_beta   90.00
_cell.angle_gamma   90.00
#
_symmetry.space_group_name_H-M   'P 1'
#
loop_
_entity.id
_entity.type
_entity.pdbx_description
1 polymer ?
#
loop_
_entity_poly.entity_id
_entity_poly.type
_entity_poly.pdbx_seq_one_letter_code
_entity_poly.pdbx_strand_id
1 'polypeptide(L)'
;MDKLEAVTGVGQDSILEVRVKLVDSEPEIWRRFELRGSLALSQVHQVLQAAFGWEDAHLHRFVTSDPFAPLRPVDGEIPEVPQWLPQQGCEEPGDKPEEDCSLDQLLALGHGEAFYEYDFGDSWLHRLELVSRRSVEEGTSPARLIDGARRGPLEDSGGLPGYEEIMDALDDPGHPDHAEHATWVADMTGSDEPFDPAFLDIADVNRTLAQLL
;
A
#
# COMPACT_ATOMS: atom_id res chain seq x y z
N MET A 1 21.97 0.55 35.92
CA MET A 1 21.25 -0.74 35.99
C MET A 1 19.79 -0.39 35.72
N ASP A 2 19.49 -0.07 34.43
CA ASP A 2 18.15 0.28 33.99
C ASP A 2 17.57 -0.91 33.24
N LYS A 3 16.43 -1.34 33.74
CA LYS A 3 15.65 -2.44 33.21
C LYS A 3 15.13 -2.04 31.81
N LEU A 4 15.57 -2.74 30.78
CA LEU A 4 14.77 -2.91 29.57
C LEU A 4 13.51 -3.69 29.98
N GLU A 5 12.41 -2.98 30.15
CA GLU A 5 11.10 -3.62 30.19
C GLU A 5 10.82 -4.19 28.78
N ALA A 6 10.84 -5.50 28.71
CA ALA A 6 10.40 -6.23 27.54
C ALA A 6 8.93 -5.87 27.27
N VAL A 7 8.66 -5.30 26.10
CA VAL A 7 7.32 -5.06 25.60
C VAL A 7 6.70 -6.41 25.24
N THR A 8 6.23 -7.13 26.25
CA THR A 8 5.31 -8.27 26.08
C THR A 8 3.88 -7.74 26.20
N GLY A 9 3.40 -7.13 25.14
CA GLY A 9 2.01 -6.65 25.02
C GLY A 9 1.28 -7.28 23.84
N VAL A 10 1.35 -8.60 23.69
CA VAL A 10 0.43 -9.35 22.84
C VAL A 10 -0.85 -9.55 23.65
N GLY A 11 -1.90 -8.73 23.42
CA GLY A 11 -3.17 -8.95 24.10
C GLY A 11 -4.22 -7.84 24.07
N GLN A 12 -3.91 -6.62 23.69
CA GLN A 12 -4.93 -5.59 23.50
C GLN A 12 -4.89 -5.10 22.05
N ASP A 13 -6.04 -5.22 21.37
CA ASP A 13 -6.23 -4.65 20.05
C ASP A 13 -5.89 -3.14 20.10
N SER A 14 -5.22 -2.65 19.09
CA SER A 14 -4.70 -1.28 19.04
C SER A 14 -5.06 -0.62 17.70
N ILE A 15 -5.22 0.69 17.72
CA ILE A 15 -5.26 1.49 16.51
C ILE A 15 -3.83 1.92 16.20
N LEU A 16 -3.40 1.62 15.00
CA LEU A 16 -2.12 2.02 14.44
C LEU A 16 -2.36 3.19 13.49
N GLU A 17 -1.65 4.27 13.70
CA GLU A 17 -1.54 5.32 12.70
C GLU A 17 -0.41 4.92 11.75
N VAL A 18 -0.76 4.68 10.49
CA VAL A 18 0.17 4.19 9.47
C VAL A 18 0.20 5.18 8.31
N ARG A 19 1.40 5.60 7.93
CA ARG A 19 1.63 6.33 6.69
C ARG A 19 2.03 5.34 5.60
N VAL A 20 1.34 5.40 4.47
CA VAL A 20 1.62 4.59 3.28
C VAL A 20 1.96 5.53 2.15
N LYS A 21 3.10 5.34 1.52
CA LYS A 21 3.50 6.11 0.34
C LYS A 21 3.88 5.20 -0.82
N LEU A 22 3.53 5.60 -2.02
CA LEU A 22 4.06 5.00 -3.24
C LEU A 22 5.53 5.42 -3.38
N VAL A 23 6.43 4.45 -3.37
CA VAL A 23 7.88 4.68 -3.42
C VAL A 23 8.24 5.35 -4.75
N ASP A 24 9.16 6.31 -4.68
CA ASP A 24 9.71 7.07 -5.81
C ASP A 24 8.69 7.92 -6.60
N SER A 25 7.43 8.02 -6.16
CA SER A 25 6.47 8.93 -6.80
C SER A 25 6.82 10.40 -6.55
N GLU A 26 6.83 11.23 -7.63
CA GLU A 26 7.17 12.66 -7.57
C GLU A 26 6.14 13.46 -8.42
N PRO A 27 5.28 14.33 -7.85
CA PRO A 27 5.08 14.59 -6.42
C PRO A 27 4.53 13.38 -5.67
N GLU A 28 4.84 13.30 -4.38
CA GLU A 28 4.57 12.14 -3.54
C GLU A 28 3.07 11.77 -3.49
N ILE A 29 2.75 10.51 -3.79
CA ILE A 29 1.42 9.90 -3.66
C ILE A 29 1.39 9.13 -2.35
N TRP A 30 0.55 9.54 -1.39
CA TRP A 30 0.55 8.96 -0.06
C TRP A 30 -0.80 8.97 0.61
N ARG A 31 -0.96 8.11 1.64
CA ARG A 31 -2.13 7.99 2.49
C ARG A 31 -1.70 7.90 3.95
N ARG A 32 -2.53 8.40 4.87
CA ARG A 32 -2.37 8.24 6.31
C ARG A 32 -3.64 7.67 6.90
N PHE A 33 -3.50 6.54 7.54
CA PHE A 33 -4.62 5.76 8.05
C PHE A 33 -4.59 5.66 9.57
N GLU A 34 -5.77 5.47 10.17
CA GLU A 34 -5.95 4.76 11.42
C GLU A 34 -6.48 3.36 11.11
N LEU A 35 -5.72 2.32 11.47
CA LEU A 35 -6.04 0.91 11.20
C LEU A 35 -6.02 0.11 12.49
N ARG A 36 -6.93 -0.84 12.67
CA ARG A 36 -6.79 -1.83 13.74
C ARG A 36 -5.58 -2.71 13.48
N GLY A 37 -4.75 -2.87 14.50
CA GLY A 37 -3.55 -3.71 14.43
C GLY A 37 -3.87 -5.19 14.20
N SER A 38 -5.06 -5.63 14.57
CA SER A 38 -5.55 -7.01 14.36
C SER A 38 -6.05 -7.31 12.94
N LEU A 39 -6.13 -6.33 12.03
CA LEU A 39 -6.49 -6.58 10.64
C LEU A 39 -5.52 -7.58 10.01
N ALA A 40 -6.06 -8.64 9.39
CA ALA A 40 -5.28 -9.54 8.57
C ALA A 40 -4.71 -8.79 7.35
N LEU A 41 -3.58 -9.24 6.81
CA LEU A 41 -2.96 -8.55 5.67
C LEU A 41 -3.86 -8.56 4.43
N SER A 42 -4.71 -9.58 4.24
CA SER A 42 -5.75 -9.58 3.20
C SER A 42 -6.76 -8.43 3.35
N GLN A 43 -7.10 -8.06 4.59
CA GLN A 43 -7.95 -6.90 4.85
C GLN A 43 -7.18 -5.58 4.63
N VAL A 44 -5.89 -5.55 4.98
CA VAL A 44 -5.01 -4.39 4.69
C VAL A 44 -4.86 -4.19 3.19
N HIS A 45 -4.71 -5.27 2.42
CA HIS A 45 -4.72 -5.21 0.95
C HIS A 45 -5.99 -4.53 0.44
N GLN A 46 -7.19 -4.96 0.88
CA GLN A 46 -8.45 -4.33 0.48
C GLN A 46 -8.53 -2.84 0.84
N VAL A 47 -7.98 -2.45 2.00
CA VAL A 47 -7.87 -1.03 2.39
C VAL A 47 -6.99 -0.25 1.41
N LEU A 48 -5.85 -0.81 1.02
CA LEU A 48 -4.92 -0.17 0.09
C LEU A 48 -5.53 -0.06 -1.32
N GLN A 49 -6.16 -1.13 -1.82
CA GLN A 49 -6.87 -1.13 -3.09
C GLN A 49 -7.91 0.01 -3.14
N ALA A 50 -8.78 0.09 -2.16
CA ALA A 50 -9.80 1.14 -2.09
C ALA A 50 -9.20 2.56 -1.99
N ALA A 51 -8.08 2.73 -1.28
CA ALA A 51 -7.50 4.04 -1.03
C ALA A 51 -6.61 4.55 -2.18
N PHE A 52 -6.03 3.65 -2.98
CA PHE A 52 -5.26 4.02 -4.17
C PHE A 52 -6.10 3.96 -5.45
N GLY A 53 -7.31 3.38 -5.40
CA GLY A 53 -8.24 3.30 -6.51
C GLY A 53 -7.93 2.15 -7.47
N TRP A 54 -7.40 1.03 -6.94
CA TRP A 54 -7.07 -0.18 -7.68
C TRP A 54 -8.18 -1.22 -7.64
N GLU A 55 -8.15 -2.17 -8.58
CA GLU A 55 -9.27 -3.07 -8.90
C GLU A 55 -9.00 -4.53 -8.48
N ASP A 56 -7.92 -4.79 -7.72
CA ASP A 56 -7.51 -6.14 -7.30
C ASP A 56 -7.34 -7.10 -8.50
N ALA A 57 -6.81 -6.59 -9.62
CA ALA A 57 -6.64 -7.34 -10.86
C ALA A 57 -5.33 -8.16 -10.89
N HIS A 58 -4.37 -7.85 -10.04
CA HIS A 58 -3.02 -8.42 -10.05
C HIS A 58 -2.62 -9.02 -8.72
N LEU A 59 -1.53 -9.82 -8.74
CA LEU A 59 -0.93 -10.38 -7.54
C LEU A 59 -0.23 -9.29 -6.71
N HIS A 60 -0.14 -9.56 -5.41
CA HIS A 60 0.52 -8.68 -4.46
C HIS A 60 1.27 -9.46 -3.40
N ARG A 61 2.14 -8.77 -2.66
CA ARG A 61 2.80 -9.31 -1.46
C ARG A 61 3.05 -8.24 -0.42
N PHE A 62 3.18 -8.71 0.83
CA PHE A 62 3.72 -7.93 1.93
C PHE A 62 5.08 -8.48 2.34
N VAL A 63 6.03 -7.59 2.63
CA VAL A 63 7.38 -7.94 3.09
C VAL A 63 7.85 -6.97 4.17
N THR A 64 8.85 -7.39 4.97
CA THR A 64 9.38 -6.59 6.08
C THR A 64 10.55 -5.69 5.71
N SER A 65 11.03 -5.75 4.47
CA SER A 65 12.10 -4.90 3.95
C SER A 65 11.87 -4.66 2.46
N ASP A 66 12.44 -3.60 1.92
CA ASP A 66 12.37 -3.28 0.50
C ASP A 66 12.85 -4.47 -0.35
N PRO A 67 11.97 -5.07 -1.18
CA PRO A 67 12.30 -6.26 -1.97
C PRO A 67 13.31 -5.98 -3.09
N PHE A 68 13.51 -4.71 -3.46
CA PHE A 68 14.47 -4.31 -4.48
C PHE A 68 15.80 -3.84 -3.89
N ALA A 69 15.89 -3.71 -2.57
CA ALA A 69 17.14 -3.36 -1.91
C ALA A 69 18.16 -4.51 -2.00
N PRO A 70 19.46 -4.22 -2.21
CA PRO A 70 20.48 -5.25 -2.23
C PRO A 70 20.54 -6.00 -0.90
N LEU A 71 20.30 -7.31 -0.92
CA LEU A 71 20.43 -8.16 0.26
C LEU A 71 21.91 -8.24 0.65
N ARG A 72 22.20 -7.96 1.93
CA ARG A 72 23.55 -8.09 2.49
C ARG A 72 23.68 -9.44 3.17
N PRO A 73 24.69 -10.25 2.80
CA PRO A 73 24.95 -11.50 3.48
C PRO A 73 25.22 -11.27 4.99
N VAL A 74 24.59 -12.09 5.82
CA VAL A 74 24.88 -12.18 7.26
C VAL A 74 25.58 -13.54 7.48
N ASP A 75 26.77 -13.53 8.03
CA ASP A 75 27.61 -14.74 8.23
C ASP A 75 27.85 -15.55 6.92
N GLY A 76 27.81 -14.88 5.76
CA GLY A 76 28.02 -15.48 4.44
C GLY A 76 26.77 -16.07 3.78
N GLU A 77 25.63 -16.01 4.46
CA GLU A 77 24.34 -16.44 3.93
C GLU A 77 23.45 -15.22 3.59
N ILE A 78 22.70 -15.32 2.49
CA ILE A 78 21.69 -14.31 2.15
C ILE A 78 20.47 -14.59 3.03
N PRO A 79 20.04 -13.61 3.87
CA PRO A 79 18.87 -13.82 4.72
C PRO A 79 17.62 -14.00 3.88
N GLU A 80 16.81 -14.98 4.25
CA GLU A 80 15.48 -15.17 3.69
C GLU A 80 14.55 -14.07 4.22
N VAL A 81 13.95 -13.28 3.33
CA VAL A 81 12.98 -12.25 3.72
C VAL A 81 11.60 -12.89 3.68
N PRO A 82 10.89 -12.99 4.81
CA PRO A 82 9.55 -13.56 4.81
C PRO A 82 8.60 -12.67 4.00
N GLN A 83 7.77 -13.33 3.18
CA GLN A 83 6.73 -12.65 2.39
C GLN A 83 5.36 -13.28 2.66
N TRP A 84 4.34 -12.46 2.58
CA TRP A 84 2.94 -12.86 2.74
C TRP A 84 2.18 -12.52 1.46
N LEU A 85 1.51 -13.53 0.91
CA LEU A 85 0.78 -13.46 -0.35
C LEU A 85 -0.64 -14.02 -0.18
N PRO A 86 -1.55 -13.75 -1.13
CA PRO A 86 -2.78 -14.54 -1.25
C PRO A 86 -2.47 -16.03 -1.30
N GLN A 87 -3.33 -16.87 -0.72
CA GLN A 87 -3.11 -18.32 -0.64
C GLN A 87 -2.77 -18.96 -2.01
N GLN A 88 -3.39 -18.48 -3.08
CA GLN A 88 -3.12 -18.94 -4.45
C GLN A 88 -1.76 -18.50 -5.00
N GLY A 89 -1.13 -17.50 -4.40
CA GLY A 89 0.19 -16.99 -4.76
C GLY A 89 1.33 -17.63 -3.97
N CYS A 90 1.04 -18.48 -2.98
CA CYS A 90 2.05 -19.16 -2.19
C CYS A 90 2.59 -20.37 -2.96
N GLU A 91 3.65 -20.18 -3.73
CA GLU A 91 4.28 -21.21 -4.57
C GLU A 91 5.62 -21.71 -4.03
N GLU A 92 6.35 -20.87 -3.30
CA GLU A 92 7.68 -21.16 -2.77
C GLU A 92 7.63 -21.60 -1.29
N PRO A 93 8.59 -22.41 -0.82
CA PRO A 93 8.57 -22.93 0.56
C PRO A 93 8.61 -21.87 1.66
N GLY A 94 9.05 -20.64 1.37
CA GLY A 94 9.13 -19.51 2.32
C GLY A 94 7.88 -18.63 2.34
N ASP A 95 6.95 -18.85 1.40
CA ASP A 95 5.73 -18.06 1.27
C ASP A 95 4.75 -18.37 2.40
N LYS A 96 4.07 -17.34 2.85
CA LYS A 96 3.08 -17.40 3.93
C LYS A 96 1.75 -16.82 3.47
N PRO A 97 0.63 -17.44 3.84
CA PRO A 97 -0.68 -16.85 3.60
C PRO A 97 -0.82 -15.51 4.33
N GLU A 98 -1.32 -14.52 3.64
CA GLU A 98 -1.55 -13.18 4.20
C GLU A 98 -2.61 -13.16 5.30
N GLU A 99 -3.53 -14.12 5.33
CA GLU A 99 -4.52 -14.30 6.38
C GLU A 99 -3.89 -14.70 7.72
N ASP A 100 -2.70 -15.28 7.71
CA ASP A 100 -2.02 -15.76 8.91
C ASP A 100 -1.18 -14.67 9.61
N CYS A 101 -1.16 -13.45 9.08
CA CYS A 101 -0.41 -12.33 9.64
C CYS A 101 -1.30 -11.11 9.80
N SER A 102 -1.22 -10.45 10.96
CA SER A 102 -1.87 -9.17 11.18
C SER A 102 -0.93 -7.99 10.86
N LEU A 103 -1.52 -6.82 10.62
CA LEU A 103 -0.76 -5.57 10.40
C LEU A 103 0.22 -5.29 11.55
N ASP A 104 -0.21 -5.51 12.80
CA ASP A 104 0.63 -5.30 13.97
C ASP A 104 1.83 -6.24 13.99
N GLN A 105 1.63 -7.51 13.63
CA GLN A 105 2.70 -8.50 13.51
C GLN A 105 3.68 -8.14 12.41
N LEU A 106 3.19 -7.77 11.23
CA LEU A 106 4.03 -7.34 10.10
C LEU A 106 4.91 -6.16 10.49
N LEU A 107 4.31 -5.09 11.02
CA LEU A 107 5.04 -3.88 11.42
C LEU A 107 6.00 -4.14 12.61
N ALA A 108 5.65 -5.04 13.52
CA ALA A 108 6.56 -5.45 14.60
C ALA A 108 7.80 -6.19 14.06
N LEU A 109 7.62 -7.09 13.10
CA LEU A 109 8.71 -7.81 12.42
C LEU A 109 9.62 -6.88 11.63
N GLY A 110 9.05 -5.86 10.98
CA GLY A 110 9.78 -4.84 10.23
C GLY A 110 10.25 -3.64 11.07
N HIS A 111 10.23 -3.73 12.40
CA HIS A 111 10.65 -2.64 13.30
C HIS A 111 9.91 -1.31 13.08
N GLY A 112 8.63 -1.36 12.73
CA GLY A 112 7.77 -0.21 12.45
C GLY A 112 7.68 0.15 10.98
N GLU A 113 8.28 -0.62 10.11
CA GLU A 113 8.26 -0.45 8.65
C GLU A 113 7.88 -1.76 7.96
N ALA A 114 7.17 -1.66 6.85
CA ALA A 114 6.87 -2.79 5.97
C ALA A 114 6.68 -2.27 4.55
N PHE A 115 6.61 -3.20 3.60
CA PHE A 115 6.37 -2.88 2.21
C PHE A 115 5.22 -3.72 1.66
N TYR A 116 4.45 -3.11 0.79
CA TYR A 116 3.39 -3.75 0.02
C TYR A 116 3.71 -3.52 -1.46
N GLU A 117 3.86 -4.59 -2.21
CA GLU A 117 4.03 -4.56 -3.65
C GLU A 117 2.76 -5.08 -4.30
N TYR A 118 2.21 -4.30 -5.22
CA TYR A 118 1.06 -4.64 -6.03
C TYR A 118 1.45 -4.63 -7.49
N ASP A 119 0.95 -5.60 -8.24
CA ASP A 119 1.29 -5.87 -9.64
C ASP A 119 2.80 -6.09 -9.85
N PHE A 120 3.23 -7.35 -9.94
CA PHE A 120 4.66 -7.69 -10.13
C PHE A 120 5.19 -7.30 -11.52
N GLY A 121 4.31 -6.96 -12.48
CA GLY A 121 4.69 -6.41 -13.78
C GLY A 121 5.06 -4.93 -13.70
N ASP A 122 4.20 -4.15 -13.07
CA ASP A 122 4.34 -2.70 -12.88
C ASP A 122 5.13 -2.34 -11.62
N SER A 123 5.22 -3.26 -10.65
CA SER A 123 5.98 -3.13 -9.39
C SER A 123 5.57 -1.91 -8.55
N TRP A 124 4.27 -1.72 -8.32
CA TRP A 124 3.77 -0.65 -7.46
C TRP A 124 4.16 -0.88 -6.00
N LEU A 125 5.33 -0.39 -5.62
CA LEU A 125 5.87 -0.56 -4.27
C LEU A 125 5.38 0.55 -3.33
N HIS A 126 4.76 0.13 -2.22
CA HIS A 126 4.32 1.03 -1.16
C HIS A 126 5.12 0.77 0.10
N ARG A 127 5.57 1.84 0.74
CA ARG A 127 6.20 1.80 2.05
C ARG A 127 5.17 2.14 3.12
N LEU A 128 5.01 1.25 4.10
CA LEU A 128 4.15 1.41 5.27
C LEU A 128 5.04 1.79 6.46
N GLU A 129 4.72 2.90 7.11
CA GLU A 129 5.47 3.40 8.28
C GLU A 129 4.51 3.57 9.46
N LEU A 130 4.82 2.92 10.59
CA LEU A 130 4.10 3.12 11.84
C LEU A 130 4.44 4.50 12.42
N VAL A 131 3.44 5.39 12.46
CA VAL A 131 3.59 6.74 13.02
C VAL A 131 3.32 6.75 14.51
N SER A 132 2.21 6.15 14.91
CA SER A 132 1.81 6.09 16.32
C SER A 132 0.92 4.88 16.63
N ARG A 133 0.72 4.61 17.92
CA ARG A 133 -0.15 3.54 18.40
C ARG A 133 -0.99 4.06 19.56
N ARG A 134 -2.28 3.70 19.59
CA ARG A 134 -3.18 3.97 20.71
C ARG A 134 -4.10 2.79 20.99
N SER A 135 -4.70 2.75 22.16
CA SER A 135 -5.72 1.76 22.49
C SER A 135 -6.98 1.95 21.67
N VAL A 136 -7.68 0.85 21.39
CA VAL A 136 -9.01 0.89 20.77
C VAL A 136 -10.03 1.45 21.77
N GLU A 137 -10.87 2.36 21.30
CA GLU A 137 -12.05 2.84 22.01
C GLU A 137 -13.32 2.19 21.46
N GLU A 138 -14.38 2.11 22.25
CA GLU A 138 -15.66 1.54 21.81
C GLU A 138 -16.20 2.33 20.61
N GLY A 139 -16.60 1.61 19.56
CA GLY A 139 -17.11 2.23 18.32
C GLY A 139 -16.02 2.73 17.35
N THR A 140 -14.75 2.51 17.63
CA THR A 140 -13.67 2.85 16.67
C THR A 140 -13.79 1.99 15.41
N SER A 141 -13.84 2.63 14.24
CA SER A 141 -13.80 1.94 12.93
C SER A 141 -12.56 1.08 12.79
N PRO A 142 -12.63 -0.10 12.14
CA PRO A 142 -11.47 -0.92 11.85
C PRO A 142 -10.42 -0.24 10.97
N ALA A 143 -10.87 0.58 10.01
CA ALA A 143 -10.01 1.34 9.11
C ALA A 143 -10.60 2.72 8.84
N ARG A 144 -9.73 3.72 8.75
CA ARG A 144 -10.08 5.09 8.40
C ARG A 144 -8.92 5.77 7.72
N LEU A 145 -9.15 6.34 6.54
CA LEU A 145 -8.22 7.30 5.92
C LEU A 145 -8.38 8.66 6.59
N ILE A 146 -7.30 9.21 7.15
CA ILE A 146 -7.34 10.48 7.89
C ILE A 146 -6.69 11.63 7.13
N ASP A 147 -5.75 11.31 6.20
CA ASP A 147 -5.05 12.31 5.40
C ASP A 147 -4.42 11.65 4.17
N GLY A 148 -4.03 12.43 3.17
CA GLY A 148 -3.36 11.90 1.99
C GLY A 148 -3.22 12.96 0.91
N ALA A 149 -2.49 12.62 -0.14
CA ALA A 149 -2.36 13.48 -1.31
C ALA A 149 -2.33 12.65 -2.59
N ARG A 150 -2.96 13.21 -3.60
CA ARG A 150 -2.97 12.75 -4.99
C ARG A 150 -3.76 11.46 -5.21
N ARG A 151 -4.20 11.26 -6.43
CA ARG A 151 -4.79 10.02 -6.93
C ARG A 151 -3.70 8.94 -7.07
N GLY A 152 -4.02 7.66 -6.87
CA GLY A 152 -3.15 6.56 -7.27
C GLY A 152 -3.00 6.48 -8.78
N PRO A 153 -1.94 5.85 -9.29
CA PRO A 153 -1.85 5.51 -10.71
C PRO A 153 -3.02 4.64 -11.17
N LEU A 154 -3.33 4.68 -12.46
CA LEU A 154 -4.32 3.77 -13.04
C LEU A 154 -3.70 2.38 -13.21
N GLU A 155 -4.56 1.34 -13.22
CA GLU A 155 -4.14 -0.03 -13.55
C GLU A 155 -3.43 -0.06 -14.91
N ASP A 156 -2.48 -0.97 -15.07
CA ASP A 156 -1.77 -1.23 -16.33
C ASP A 156 -1.09 0.01 -16.95
N SER A 157 -0.73 1.01 -16.15
CA SER A 157 -0.07 2.22 -16.66
C SER A 157 1.42 2.05 -16.94
N GLY A 158 1.99 0.84 -16.78
CA GLY A 158 3.38 0.52 -17.10
C GLY A 158 4.37 0.92 -16.02
N GLY A 159 3.95 0.79 -14.75
CA GLY A 159 4.74 1.18 -13.60
C GLY A 159 4.94 2.69 -13.48
N LEU A 160 5.81 3.10 -12.59
CA LEU A 160 6.07 4.53 -12.36
C LEU A 160 6.52 5.26 -13.63
N PRO A 161 7.43 4.71 -14.48
CA PRO A 161 7.83 5.38 -15.71
C PRO A 161 6.68 5.57 -16.72
N GLY A 162 5.82 4.57 -16.89
CA GLY A 162 4.66 4.68 -17.78
C GLY A 162 3.63 5.69 -17.27
N TYR A 163 3.37 5.68 -15.95
CA TYR A 163 2.52 6.68 -15.32
C TYR A 163 3.04 8.10 -15.51
N GLU A 164 4.36 8.34 -15.34
CA GLU A 164 4.99 9.64 -15.56
C GLU A 164 4.84 10.08 -17.03
N GLU A 165 5.07 9.18 -18.00
CA GLU A 165 4.89 9.47 -19.42
C GLU A 165 3.43 9.86 -19.75
N ILE A 166 2.46 9.16 -19.19
CA ILE A 166 1.04 9.50 -19.33
C ILE A 166 0.76 10.90 -18.75
N MET A 167 1.27 11.20 -17.55
CA MET A 167 1.04 12.51 -16.91
C MET A 167 1.69 13.65 -17.70
N ASP A 168 2.91 13.47 -18.20
CA ASP A 168 3.60 14.44 -19.04
C ASP A 168 2.83 14.69 -20.36
N ALA A 169 2.34 13.63 -20.99
CA ALA A 169 1.55 13.75 -22.21
C ALA A 169 0.20 14.45 -21.98
N LEU A 170 -0.46 14.22 -20.84
CA LEU A 170 -1.72 14.89 -20.51
C LEU A 170 -1.53 16.38 -20.18
N ASP A 171 -0.40 16.76 -19.60
CA ASP A 171 -0.12 18.16 -19.22
C ASP A 171 0.23 19.05 -20.42
N ASP A 172 0.76 18.47 -21.52
CA ASP A 172 1.08 19.19 -22.77
C ASP A 172 0.15 18.81 -23.93
N PRO A 173 -0.86 19.65 -24.27
CA PRO A 173 -1.71 19.41 -25.43
C PRO A 173 -0.97 19.35 -26.78
N GLY A 174 0.30 19.77 -26.82
CA GLY A 174 1.17 19.66 -28.00
C GLY A 174 1.99 18.37 -28.05
N HIS A 175 1.91 17.53 -27.01
CA HIS A 175 2.63 16.26 -26.95
C HIS A 175 2.14 15.32 -28.08
N PRO A 176 3.05 14.61 -28.79
CA PRO A 176 2.66 13.74 -29.91
C PRO A 176 1.64 12.66 -29.48
N ASP A 177 1.74 12.15 -28.26
CA ASP A 177 0.91 11.07 -27.75
C ASP A 177 -0.26 11.54 -26.86
N HIS A 178 -0.46 12.89 -26.74
CA HIS A 178 -1.52 13.46 -25.90
C HIS A 178 -2.92 12.87 -26.19
N ALA A 179 -3.30 12.78 -27.46
CA ALA A 179 -4.63 12.28 -27.83
C ALA A 179 -4.79 10.78 -27.55
N GLU A 180 -3.73 9.98 -27.67
CA GLU A 180 -3.71 8.56 -27.38
C GLU A 180 -3.88 8.34 -25.87
N HIS A 181 -3.05 8.99 -25.06
CA HIS A 181 -3.12 8.87 -23.59
C HIS A 181 -4.42 9.43 -23.01
N ALA A 182 -4.93 10.55 -23.55
CA ALA A 182 -6.23 11.08 -23.13
C ALA A 182 -7.38 10.10 -23.41
N THR A 183 -7.36 9.42 -24.55
CA THR A 183 -8.34 8.39 -24.89
C THR A 183 -8.21 7.19 -23.95
N TRP A 184 -6.98 6.70 -23.74
CA TRP A 184 -6.73 5.57 -22.84
C TRP A 184 -7.19 5.87 -21.42
N VAL A 185 -6.89 7.05 -20.88
CA VAL A 185 -7.33 7.46 -19.53
C VAL A 185 -8.85 7.57 -19.44
N ALA A 186 -9.52 8.09 -20.47
CA ALA A 186 -10.98 8.14 -20.52
C ALA A 186 -11.60 6.74 -20.51
N ASP A 187 -11.02 5.80 -21.25
CA ASP A 187 -11.45 4.39 -21.26
C ASP A 187 -11.24 3.73 -19.88
N MET A 188 -10.08 3.93 -19.26
CA MET A 188 -9.75 3.37 -17.93
C MET A 188 -10.61 3.95 -16.81
N THR A 189 -10.92 5.24 -16.86
CA THR A 189 -11.72 5.90 -15.83
C THR A 189 -13.23 5.82 -16.08
N GLY A 190 -13.63 5.44 -17.29
CA GLY A 190 -15.03 5.51 -17.74
C GLY A 190 -15.59 6.93 -17.75
N SER A 191 -14.74 7.95 -17.87
CA SER A 191 -15.11 9.37 -17.79
C SER A 191 -14.41 10.20 -18.85
N ASP A 192 -15.16 11.08 -19.50
CA ASP A 192 -14.63 12.10 -20.42
C ASP A 192 -14.11 13.36 -19.70
N GLU A 193 -14.24 13.42 -18.36
CA GLU A 193 -13.70 14.54 -17.59
C GLU A 193 -12.17 14.49 -17.55
N PRO A 194 -11.48 15.64 -17.57
CA PRO A 194 -10.02 15.66 -17.49
C PRO A 194 -9.51 14.94 -16.24
N PHE A 195 -8.52 14.10 -16.43
CA PHE A 195 -7.88 13.40 -15.32
C PHE A 195 -7.12 14.40 -14.42
N ASP A 196 -7.54 14.49 -13.17
CA ASP A 196 -6.83 15.29 -12.17
C ASP A 196 -5.97 14.39 -11.29
N PRO A 197 -4.63 14.36 -11.48
CA PRO A 197 -3.73 13.56 -10.65
C PRO A 197 -3.62 14.06 -9.20
N ALA A 198 -4.05 15.29 -8.89
CA ALA A 198 -4.05 15.83 -7.54
C ALA A 198 -5.30 15.45 -6.74
N PHE A 199 -6.32 14.91 -7.39
CA PHE A 199 -7.60 14.57 -6.75
C PHE A 199 -7.45 13.46 -5.71
N LEU A 200 -8.10 13.66 -4.55
CA LEU A 200 -8.32 12.63 -3.53
C LEU A 200 -9.59 12.97 -2.73
N ASP A 201 -10.60 12.10 -2.79
CA ASP A 201 -11.81 12.21 -1.95
C ASP A 201 -11.71 11.29 -0.73
N ILE A 202 -11.22 11.83 0.38
CA ILE A 202 -11.10 11.10 1.66
C ILE A 202 -12.47 10.59 2.15
N ALA A 203 -13.55 11.33 1.90
CA ALA A 203 -14.88 10.93 2.36
C ALA A 203 -15.41 9.75 1.55
N ASP A 204 -15.12 9.70 0.25
CA ASP A 204 -15.48 8.58 -0.62
C ASP A 204 -14.72 7.32 -0.27
N VAL A 205 -13.40 7.42 -0.12
CA VAL A 205 -12.58 6.30 0.36
C VAL A 205 -13.12 5.76 1.69
N ASN A 206 -13.44 6.62 2.66
CA ASN A 206 -13.96 6.18 3.94
C ASN A 206 -15.34 5.53 3.86
N ARG A 207 -16.19 5.93 2.88
CA ARG A 207 -17.46 5.21 2.63
C ARG A 207 -17.22 3.80 2.12
N THR A 208 -16.23 3.63 1.23
CA THR A 208 -15.84 2.32 0.72
C THR A 208 -15.26 1.45 1.84
N LEU A 209 -14.34 1.97 2.66
CA LEU A 209 -13.75 1.24 3.79
C LEU A 209 -14.82 0.76 4.78
N ALA A 210 -15.83 1.57 5.07
CA ALA A 210 -16.93 1.20 5.98
C ALA A 210 -17.86 0.11 5.40
N GLN A 211 -17.78 -0.21 4.11
CA GLN A 211 -18.52 -1.30 3.49
C GLN A 211 -17.71 -2.59 3.40
N LEU A 212 -16.38 -2.48 3.38
CA LEU A 212 -15.44 -3.59 3.28
C LEU A 212 -15.20 -4.28 4.62
N LEU A 213 -15.23 -3.54 5.73
CA LEU A 213 -14.84 -3.95 7.08
C LEU A 213 -15.91 -3.68 8.12
#